data_f42023cf045713680ccb1975773b5f1c
#
_entry.id   f42023cf045713680ccb1975773b5f1c
#
_cell.length_a   1.000
_cell.length_b   1.000
_cell.length_c   1.000
_cell.angle_alpha   90.00
_cell.angle_beta   90.00
_cell.angle_gamma   90.00
#
_symmetry.space_group_name_H-M   'P 1'
#
loop_
_entity.id
_entity.type
_entity.pdbx_description
1 polymer ?
#
loop_
_entity_poly.entity_id
_entity_poly.type
_entity_poly.pdbx_seq_one_letter_code
_entity_poly.pdbx_strand_id
1 'polypeptide(L)'
;MKILIVGAGLVAYGCAYSALQEGYEIYIADHAIEFGLPNVWPSVLLDRQSIPLSFSTDQQFEGVESSFRHEWIMKGMSIELAKLGVKFLHRTRVVSVEELDSNLYQVELTGAGQLNGVHDYNVIINTTQDTWIPWATPHNLSNSSIMYDVERQEAIGYVHLRSQSNEFTNAIYQIDRQDGLSESWYSGNHMTTNRKVIEIISTMLPINHSLWDCSERFQTGMKLWSDRK
;
A
#
# COMPACT_ATOMS: atom_id res chain seq x y z
N MET A 1 2.49 6.94 -23.23
CA MET A 1 2.93 7.82 -22.13
C MET A 1 3.51 6.95 -21.03
N LYS A 2 4.54 7.47 -20.33
CA LYS A 2 5.18 6.81 -19.19
C LYS A 2 4.70 7.46 -17.88
N ILE A 3 4.34 6.64 -16.92
CA ILE A 3 3.86 7.07 -15.61
C ILE A 3 4.78 6.53 -14.54
N LEU A 4 5.21 7.38 -13.62
CA LEU A 4 5.89 6.97 -12.40
C LEU A 4 4.97 7.15 -11.21
N ILE A 5 4.73 6.08 -10.48
CA ILE A 5 4.02 6.09 -9.20
C ILE A 5 5.07 5.89 -8.10
N VAL A 6 5.08 6.74 -7.10
CA VAL A 6 6.05 6.70 -6.00
C VAL A 6 5.34 6.36 -4.70
N GLY A 7 5.79 5.30 -4.04
CA GLY A 7 5.11 4.64 -2.95
C GLY A 7 4.34 3.41 -3.45
N ALA A 8 4.68 2.22 -2.96
CA ALA A 8 4.14 0.95 -3.47
C ALA A 8 3.06 0.35 -2.55
N GLY A 9 2.09 1.16 -2.14
CA GLY A 9 0.91 0.73 -1.39
C GLY A 9 -0.26 0.31 -2.29
N LEU A 10 -1.38 -0.02 -1.68
CA LEU A 10 -2.59 -0.43 -2.39
C LEU A 10 -3.20 0.69 -3.22
N VAL A 11 -3.06 1.95 -2.80
CA VAL A 11 -3.45 3.13 -3.58
C VAL A 11 -2.64 3.18 -4.89
N ALA A 12 -1.33 2.95 -4.81
CA ALA A 12 -0.47 2.86 -6.01
C ALA A 12 -0.92 1.76 -6.96
N TYR A 13 -1.30 0.59 -6.41
CA TYR A 13 -1.74 -0.54 -7.22
C TYR A 13 -3.08 -0.27 -7.92
N GLY A 14 -4.01 0.40 -7.26
CA GLY A 14 -5.26 0.85 -7.87
C GLY A 14 -5.02 1.86 -9.01
N CYS A 15 -4.16 2.86 -8.80
CA CYS A 15 -3.73 3.79 -9.85
C CYS A 15 -3.10 3.06 -11.04
N ALA A 16 -2.16 2.15 -10.75
CA ALA A 16 -1.45 1.39 -11.78
C ALA A 16 -2.40 0.54 -12.61
N TYR A 17 -3.33 -0.17 -11.96
CA TYR A 17 -4.33 -0.97 -12.64
C TYR A 17 -5.17 -0.12 -13.60
N SER A 18 -5.72 1.00 -13.14
CA SER A 18 -6.54 1.88 -13.96
C SER A 18 -5.75 2.48 -15.14
N ALA A 19 -4.52 2.90 -14.90
CA ALA A 19 -3.66 3.45 -15.95
C ALA A 19 -3.27 2.40 -17.01
N LEU A 20 -3.07 1.15 -16.61
CA LEU A 20 -2.83 0.03 -17.53
C LEU A 20 -4.00 -0.21 -18.48
N GLN A 21 -5.25 -0.09 -18.00
CA GLN A 21 -6.44 -0.25 -18.84
C GLN A 21 -6.50 0.81 -19.96
N GLU A 22 -5.84 1.95 -19.75
CA GLU A 22 -5.72 3.03 -20.75
C GLU A 22 -4.47 2.87 -21.65
N GLY A 23 -3.68 1.79 -21.47
CA GLY A 23 -2.53 1.45 -22.30
C GLY A 23 -1.26 2.23 -21.98
N TYR A 24 -1.11 2.75 -20.77
CA TYR A 24 0.09 3.46 -20.36
C TYR A 24 1.20 2.51 -19.87
N GLU A 25 2.44 2.97 -20.00
CA GLU A 25 3.62 2.29 -19.45
C GLU A 25 3.82 2.73 -17.99
N ILE A 26 3.74 1.80 -17.05
CA ILE A 26 3.69 2.08 -15.61
C ILE A 26 4.96 1.62 -14.91
N TYR A 27 5.51 2.52 -14.09
CA TYR A 27 6.60 2.26 -13.17
C TYR A 27 6.13 2.55 -11.75
N ILE A 28 6.42 1.65 -10.79
CA ILE A 28 6.18 1.88 -9.36
C ILE A 28 7.54 1.85 -8.66
N ALA A 29 7.91 2.94 -8.00
CA ALA A 29 9.15 3.07 -7.25
C ALA A 29 8.90 3.18 -5.74
N ASP A 30 9.66 2.43 -4.94
CA ASP A 30 9.62 2.51 -3.49
C ASP A 30 10.96 2.08 -2.87
N HIS A 31 11.20 2.52 -1.62
CA HIS A 31 12.36 2.14 -0.82
C HIS A 31 12.37 0.67 -0.43
N ALA A 32 11.21 0.05 -0.35
CA ALA A 32 11.05 -1.30 0.15
C ALA A 32 11.86 -2.33 -0.65
N ILE A 33 12.40 -3.31 0.06
CA ILE A 33 13.05 -4.49 -0.53
C ILE A 33 12.00 -5.39 -1.18
N GLU A 34 10.87 -5.53 -0.50
CA GLU A 34 9.68 -6.25 -0.92
C GLU A 34 8.46 -5.41 -0.55
N PHE A 35 7.53 -5.25 -1.48
CA PHE A 35 6.35 -4.42 -1.25
C PHE A 35 5.40 -5.08 -0.25
N GLY A 36 4.86 -4.25 0.68
CA GLY A 36 4.09 -4.71 1.83
C GLY A 36 4.93 -4.91 3.10
N LEU A 37 6.24 -4.69 3.05
CA LEU A 37 7.11 -4.68 4.22
C LEU A 37 7.62 -3.25 4.52
N PRO A 38 7.74 -2.88 5.80
CA PRO A 38 7.30 -3.63 6.99
C PRO A 38 5.78 -3.77 7.03
N ASN A 39 5.27 -4.83 7.68
CA ASN A 39 3.83 -5.01 7.85
C ASN A 39 3.31 -4.03 8.91
N VAL A 40 2.81 -2.89 8.45
CA VAL A 40 2.32 -1.79 9.30
C VAL A 40 0.84 -1.48 9.07
N TRP A 41 0.13 -2.35 8.37
CA TRP A 41 -1.27 -2.19 8.02
C TRP A 41 -2.12 -3.36 8.51
N PRO A 42 -3.40 -3.11 8.84
CA PRO A 42 -4.36 -4.18 9.10
C PRO A 42 -4.51 -5.11 7.90
N SER A 43 -4.68 -6.39 8.18
CA SER A 43 -4.92 -7.42 7.16
C SER A 43 -6.40 -7.51 6.77
N VAL A 44 -7.11 -6.38 6.72
CA VAL A 44 -8.55 -6.30 6.42
C VAL A 44 -8.78 -6.34 4.92
N LEU A 45 -9.65 -7.22 4.46
CA LEU A 45 -10.11 -7.31 3.07
C LEU A 45 -11.61 -7.62 3.06
N LEU A 46 -12.45 -6.60 3.12
CA LEU A 46 -13.91 -6.75 3.24
C LEU A 46 -14.58 -7.09 1.90
N ASP A 47 -14.10 -6.51 0.82
CA ASP A 47 -14.65 -6.76 -0.52
C ASP A 47 -13.58 -7.21 -1.51
N ARG A 48 -13.29 -8.51 -1.51
CA ARG A 48 -12.34 -9.12 -2.45
C ARG A 48 -12.76 -8.93 -3.91
N GLN A 49 -14.06 -8.87 -4.20
CA GLN A 49 -14.57 -8.79 -5.56
C GLN A 49 -14.37 -7.41 -6.19
N SER A 50 -14.23 -6.36 -5.37
CA SER A 50 -13.92 -5.01 -5.85
C SER A 50 -12.50 -4.87 -6.38
N ILE A 51 -11.61 -5.84 -6.11
CA ILE A 51 -10.25 -5.85 -6.64
C ILE A 51 -10.20 -6.73 -7.91
N PRO A 52 -10.06 -6.15 -9.10
CA PRO A 52 -10.15 -6.88 -10.36
C PRO A 52 -8.87 -7.67 -10.71
N LEU A 53 -7.96 -7.86 -9.77
CA LEU A 53 -6.76 -8.65 -9.92
C LEU A 53 -6.99 -10.06 -9.39
N SER A 54 -6.71 -11.08 -10.19
CA SER A 54 -6.75 -12.48 -9.75
C SER A 54 -5.42 -12.85 -9.11
N PHE A 55 -5.18 -12.42 -7.89
CA PHE A 55 -4.06 -12.97 -7.15
C PHE A 55 -4.47 -14.33 -6.56
N SER A 56 -3.78 -15.35 -7.02
CA SER A 56 -3.85 -16.68 -6.44
C SER A 56 -3.18 -16.63 -5.08
N THR A 57 -3.99 -16.77 -4.08
CA THR A 57 -3.51 -17.33 -2.85
C THR A 57 -3.89 -18.79 -2.93
N ASP A 58 -2.94 -19.70 -3.03
CA ASP A 58 -3.19 -21.15 -2.98
C ASP A 58 -3.86 -21.59 -1.68
N GLN A 59 -4.07 -20.66 -0.77
CA GLN A 59 -4.89 -20.78 0.41
C GLN A 59 -6.24 -20.16 0.11
N GLN A 60 -7.17 -21.00 -0.27
CA GLN A 60 -8.54 -20.65 -0.58
C GLN A 60 -9.17 -19.85 0.55
N PHE A 61 -9.66 -18.66 0.19
CA PHE A 61 -10.47 -17.87 1.06
C PHE A 61 -11.93 -18.25 0.84
N GLU A 62 -12.48 -19.02 1.73
CA GLU A 62 -13.91 -19.24 1.82
C GLU A 62 -14.48 -18.23 2.81
N GLY A 63 -15.25 -17.26 2.31
CA GLY A 63 -16.02 -16.31 3.11
C GLY A 63 -15.72 -14.85 2.84
N VAL A 64 -16.68 -13.99 3.14
CA VAL A 64 -16.67 -12.54 2.91
C VAL A 64 -15.71 -11.81 3.86
N GLU A 65 -15.25 -12.46 4.91
CA GLU A 65 -14.37 -11.92 5.95
C GLU A 65 -13.01 -12.64 5.96
N SER A 66 -12.38 -12.73 4.81
CA SER A 66 -11.06 -13.35 4.70
C SER A 66 -9.99 -12.33 4.98
N SER A 67 -9.20 -12.57 5.99
CA SER A 67 -8.03 -11.76 6.26
C SER A 67 -6.75 -12.55 6.02
N PHE A 68 -5.72 -11.83 5.59
CA PHE A 68 -4.39 -12.36 5.36
C PHE A 68 -3.37 -11.50 6.02
N ARG A 69 -2.16 -11.96 6.05
CA ARG A 69 -1.05 -11.05 6.28
C ARG A 69 -1.01 -10.04 5.11
N HIS A 70 -1.00 -8.76 5.46
CA HIS A 70 -1.03 -7.67 4.48
C HIS A 70 0.07 -7.81 3.40
N GLU A 71 1.27 -8.24 3.80
CA GLU A 71 2.38 -8.46 2.88
C GLU A 71 2.10 -9.55 1.83
N TRP A 72 1.26 -10.54 2.13
CA TRP A 72 0.87 -11.57 1.15
C TRP A 72 -0.09 -11.03 0.10
N ILE A 73 -1.05 -10.19 0.52
CA ILE A 73 -1.93 -9.48 -0.41
C ILE A 73 -1.09 -8.62 -1.35
N MET A 74 -0.17 -7.81 -0.80
CA MET A 74 0.69 -6.93 -1.56
C MET A 74 1.56 -7.71 -2.56
N LYS A 75 2.16 -8.80 -2.13
CA LYS A 75 2.98 -9.67 -2.98
C LYS A 75 2.14 -10.31 -4.09
N GLY A 76 0.99 -10.89 -3.78
CA GLY A 76 0.10 -11.47 -4.77
C GLY A 76 -0.30 -10.46 -5.85
N MET A 77 -0.73 -9.28 -5.43
CA MET A 77 -1.12 -8.21 -6.34
C MET A 77 0.06 -7.66 -7.17
N SER A 78 1.26 -7.53 -6.58
CA SER A 78 2.43 -7.08 -7.34
C SER A 78 2.82 -8.06 -8.45
N ILE A 79 2.70 -9.37 -8.20
CA ILE A 79 2.95 -10.41 -9.20
C ILE A 79 1.95 -10.27 -10.36
N GLU A 80 0.66 -10.09 -10.07
CA GLU A 80 -0.36 -9.93 -11.11
C GLU A 80 -0.15 -8.64 -11.92
N LEU A 81 0.12 -7.51 -11.27
CA LEU A 81 0.42 -6.25 -11.95
C LEU A 81 1.70 -6.37 -12.81
N ALA A 82 2.72 -7.08 -12.34
CA ALA A 82 3.93 -7.33 -13.13
C ALA A 82 3.63 -8.17 -14.38
N LYS A 83 2.77 -9.20 -14.29
CA LYS A 83 2.30 -9.97 -15.46
C LYS A 83 1.54 -9.10 -16.46
N LEU A 84 0.83 -8.08 -15.99
CA LEU A 84 0.14 -7.11 -16.83
C LEU A 84 1.07 -6.03 -17.41
N GLY A 85 2.35 -6.00 -17.01
CA GLY A 85 3.37 -5.13 -17.58
C GLY A 85 3.83 -3.96 -16.69
N VAL A 86 3.37 -3.88 -15.43
CA VAL A 86 3.90 -2.90 -14.46
C VAL A 86 5.35 -3.21 -14.15
N LYS A 87 6.20 -2.19 -14.17
CA LYS A 87 7.61 -2.29 -13.83
C LYS A 87 7.84 -1.82 -12.40
N PHE A 88 8.29 -2.71 -11.54
CA PHE A 88 8.54 -2.45 -10.13
C PHE A 88 10.00 -2.11 -9.88
N LEU A 89 10.24 -0.95 -9.28
CA LEU A 89 11.55 -0.41 -8.94
C LEU A 89 11.74 -0.49 -7.41
N HIS A 90 12.18 -1.64 -6.94
CA HIS A 90 12.48 -1.87 -5.53
C HIS A 90 13.73 -1.12 -5.10
N ARG A 91 13.85 -0.78 -3.81
CA ARG A 91 14.99 -0.06 -3.23
C ARG A 91 15.34 1.21 -4.00
N THR A 92 14.32 1.86 -4.56
CA THR A 92 14.51 3.02 -5.42
C THR A 92 13.93 4.25 -4.75
N ARG A 93 14.72 5.32 -4.72
CA ARG A 93 14.33 6.63 -4.20
C ARG A 93 14.29 7.65 -5.33
N VAL A 94 13.30 8.51 -5.32
CA VAL A 94 13.26 9.72 -6.13
C VAL A 94 14.09 10.79 -5.43
N VAL A 95 15.13 11.28 -6.11
CA VAL A 95 16.04 12.31 -5.59
C VAL A 95 15.54 13.69 -5.94
N SER A 96 15.08 13.87 -7.18
CA SER A 96 14.52 15.13 -7.67
C SER A 96 13.46 14.89 -8.73
N VAL A 97 12.54 15.84 -8.85
CA VAL A 97 11.55 15.95 -9.92
C VAL A 97 11.62 17.36 -10.48
N GLU A 98 11.89 17.51 -11.75
CA GLU A 98 11.87 18.78 -12.47
C GLU A 98 10.79 18.72 -13.56
N GLU A 99 9.89 19.68 -13.56
CA GLU A 99 8.92 19.87 -14.64
C GLU A 99 9.58 20.61 -15.79
N LEU A 100 9.76 19.94 -16.92
CA LEU A 100 10.39 20.52 -18.11
C LEU A 100 9.35 21.22 -19.01
N ASP A 101 8.12 20.66 -19.06
CA ASP A 101 7.01 21.16 -19.86
C ASP A 101 5.70 20.65 -19.27
N SER A 102 4.56 21.14 -19.71
CA SER A 102 3.21 20.89 -19.17
C SER A 102 2.82 19.41 -18.99
N ASN A 103 3.56 18.48 -19.58
CA ASN A 103 3.35 17.04 -19.45
C ASN A 103 4.66 16.24 -19.57
N LEU A 104 5.76 16.82 -19.14
CA LEU A 104 7.05 16.15 -19.17
C LEU A 104 7.83 16.49 -17.90
N TYR A 105 8.16 15.46 -17.15
CA TYR A 105 8.93 15.52 -15.91
C TYR A 105 10.22 14.77 -16.08
N GLN A 106 11.32 15.41 -15.70
CA GLN A 106 12.61 14.76 -15.55
C GLN A 106 12.79 14.34 -14.09
N VAL A 107 13.08 13.06 -13.88
CA VAL A 107 13.16 12.46 -12.55
C VAL A 107 14.51 11.79 -12.36
N GLU A 108 15.21 12.18 -11.31
CA GLU A 108 16.43 11.48 -10.88
C GLU A 108 16.09 10.38 -9.89
N LEU A 109 16.49 9.16 -10.24
CA LEU A 109 16.28 7.95 -9.43
C LEU A 109 17.63 7.44 -8.90
N THR A 110 17.65 6.98 -7.64
CA THR A 110 18.80 6.31 -7.04
C THR A 110 18.34 5.07 -6.26
N GLY A 111 19.13 4.00 -6.30
CA GLY A 111 18.83 2.77 -5.56
C GLY A 111 19.51 1.53 -6.17
N ALA A 112 18.99 0.35 -5.87
CA ALA A 112 19.51 -0.93 -6.38
C ALA A 112 18.91 -1.34 -7.74
N GLY A 113 18.02 -0.53 -8.31
CA GLY A 113 17.31 -0.84 -9.56
C GLY A 113 18.16 -0.58 -10.82
N GLN A 114 17.67 -1.13 -11.94
CA GLN A 114 18.28 -0.94 -13.26
C GLN A 114 18.12 0.48 -13.81
N LEU A 115 17.22 1.27 -13.22
CA LEU A 115 16.89 2.64 -13.65
C LEU A 115 17.49 3.70 -12.73
N ASN A 116 18.75 3.54 -12.33
CA ASN A 116 19.47 4.62 -11.68
C ASN A 116 19.77 5.75 -12.69
N GLY A 117 19.71 7.00 -12.22
CA GLY A 117 19.98 8.18 -13.02
C GLY A 117 18.72 8.95 -13.42
N VAL A 118 18.81 9.70 -14.50
CA VAL A 118 17.76 10.63 -14.94
C VAL A 118 16.89 10.00 -16.01
N HIS A 119 15.58 10.10 -15.83
CA HIS A 119 14.57 9.53 -16.73
C HIS A 119 13.39 10.47 -16.91
N ASP A 120 12.75 10.40 -18.08
CA ASP A 120 11.60 11.22 -18.40
C ASP A 120 10.29 10.44 -18.20
N TYR A 121 9.32 11.11 -17.57
CA TYR A 121 7.95 10.63 -17.34
C TYR A 121 6.92 11.70 -17.73
N ASN A 122 5.73 11.26 -18.12
CA ASN A 122 4.65 12.18 -18.49
C ASN A 122 3.77 12.54 -17.29
N VAL A 123 3.70 11.66 -16.28
CA VAL A 123 2.89 11.85 -15.07
C VAL A 123 3.67 11.30 -13.88
N ILE A 124 3.68 12.04 -12.80
CA ILE A 124 4.22 11.61 -11.51
C ILE A 124 3.10 11.54 -10.49
N ILE A 125 2.88 10.36 -9.90
CA ILE A 125 1.85 10.15 -8.87
C ILE A 125 2.55 9.89 -7.55
N ASN A 126 2.30 10.74 -6.57
CA ASN A 126 2.80 10.58 -5.21
C ASN A 126 1.77 9.84 -4.34
N THR A 127 2.06 8.59 -4.00
CA THR A 127 1.27 7.77 -3.08
C THR A 127 2.05 7.37 -1.82
N THR A 128 3.12 8.10 -1.50
CA THR A 128 4.00 7.80 -0.36
C THR A 128 3.26 7.85 0.99
N GLN A 129 2.15 8.57 1.06
CA GLN A 129 1.27 8.55 2.22
C GLN A 129 0.65 7.16 2.48
N ASP A 130 0.58 6.29 1.48
CA ASP A 130 0.10 4.90 1.63
C ASP A 130 1.19 3.91 2.08
N THR A 131 2.46 4.30 1.99
CA THR A 131 3.63 3.44 2.34
C THR A 131 4.58 4.11 3.32
N TRP A 132 4.04 4.87 4.27
CA TRP A 132 4.86 5.62 5.20
C TRP A 132 5.84 4.72 5.97
N ILE A 133 7.13 5.01 5.84
CA ILE A 133 8.23 4.35 6.53
C ILE A 133 9.00 5.41 7.33
N PRO A 134 8.90 5.44 8.66
CA PRO A 134 9.42 6.54 9.48
C PRO A 134 10.93 6.74 9.43
N TRP A 135 11.69 5.69 9.10
CA TRP A 135 13.15 5.74 9.04
C TRP A 135 13.73 5.88 7.62
N ALA A 136 12.89 5.85 6.60
CA ALA A 136 13.36 6.02 5.23
C ALA A 136 13.63 7.50 4.93
N THR A 137 14.71 7.78 4.18
CA THR A 137 14.93 9.12 3.65
C THR A 137 13.81 9.46 2.68
N PRO A 138 13.06 10.55 2.87
CA PRO A 138 11.91 10.86 2.04
C PRO A 138 12.26 10.97 0.55
N HIS A 139 11.32 10.60 -0.32
CA HIS A 139 11.37 10.98 -1.72
C HIS A 139 11.21 12.49 -1.84
N ASN A 140 11.89 13.11 -2.82
CA ASN A 140 11.67 14.52 -3.16
C ASN A 140 10.65 14.59 -4.30
N LEU A 141 9.43 14.94 -3.97
CA LEU A 141 8.25 14.90 -4.87
C LEU A 141 7.53 16.26 -4.93
N SER A 142 8.26 17.37 -4.75
CA SER A 142 7.68 18.72 -4.72
C SER A 142 6.87 19.09 -5.97
N ASN A 143 7.16 18.45 -7.11
CA ASN A 143 6.55 18.73 -8.41
C ASN A 143 5.74 17.53 -8.94
N SER A 144 5.16 16.69 -8.06
CA SER A 144 4.32 15.58 -8.52
C SER A 144 3.01 16.09 -9.15
N SER A 145 2.58 15.43 -10.25
CA SER A 145 1.35 15.82 -10.98
C SER A 145 0.08 15.50 -10.19
N ILE A 146 0.10 14.40 -9.45
CA ILE A 146 -1.03 13.89 -8.67
C ILE A 146 -0.51 13.49 -7.30
N MET A 147 -1.24 13.85 -6.24
CA MET A 147 -0.85 13.52 -4.87
C MET A 147 -2.01 12.85 -4.14
N TYR A 148 -1.73 11.70 -3.55
CA TYR A 148 -2.58 11.10 -2.54
C TYR A 148 -2.21 11.70 -1.19
N ASP A 149 -3.14 12.43 -0.61
CA ASP A 149 -3.00 13.07 0.70
C ASP A 149 -4.11 12.59 1.63
N VAL A 150 -3.75 12.23 2.87
CA VAL A 150 -4.68 11.70 3.85
C VAL A 150 -4.23 12.06 5.26
N GLU A 151 -5.17 12.57 6.05
CA GLU A 151 -4.93 12.80 7.47
C GLU A 151 -4.75 11.47 8.21
N ARG A 152 -3.75 11.43 9.11
CA ARG A 152 -3.35 10.22 9.83
C ARG A 152 -3.41 10.39 11.33
N GLN A 153 -3.57 9.29 12.02
CA GLN A 153 -3.53 9.18 13.47
C GLN A 153 -2.66 8.00 13.89
N GLU A 154 -2.21 8.03 15.13
CA GLU A 154 -1.59 6.86 15.75
C GLU A 154 -2.58 5.69 15.75
N ALA A 155 -2.06 4.51 15.47
CA ALA A 155 -2.80 3.26 15.51
C ALA A 155 -1.91 2.14 16.06
N ILE A 156 -2.56 1.19 16.72
CA ILE A 156 -1.88 0.03 17.28
C ILE A 156 -2.62 -1.25 16.91
N GLY A 157 -1.87 -2.21 16.41
CA GLY A 157 -2.34 -3.57 16.12
C GLY A 157 -1.72 -4.58 17.06
N TYR A 158 -2.51 -5.50 17.56
CA TYR A 158 -2.09 -6.64 18.34
C TYR A 158 -2.32 -7.92 17.55
N VAL A 159 -1.26 -8.70 17.34
CA VAL A 159 -1.38 -10.06 16.81
C VAL A 159 -1.38 -11.03 18.00
N HIS A 160 -2.39 -11.88 18.06
CA HIS A 160 -2.61 -12.82 19.16
C HIS A 160 -3.20 -14.14 18.66
N LEU A 161 -3.30 -15.15 19.52
CA LEU A 161 -3.99 -16.39 19.17
C LEU A 161 -5.49 -16.13 19.01
N ARG A 162 -6.12 -16.76 18.01
CA ARG A 162 -7.57 -16.66 17.77
C ARG A 162 -8.39 -17.01 19.00
N SER A 163 -7.95 -18.00 19.79
CA SER A 163 -8.63 -18.40 21.03
C SER A 163 -8.69 -17.31 22.11
N GLN A 164 -7.94 -16.22 21.92
CA GLN A 164 -7.86 -15.08 22.85
C GLN A 164 -8.57 -13.83 22.34
N SER A 165 -9.25 -13.89 21.20
CA SER A 165 -9.92 -12.75 20.56
C SER A 165 -10.89 -12.02 21.49
N ASN A 166 -11.55 -12.75 22.39
CA ASN A 166 -12.49 -12.18 23.37
C ASN A 166 -11.82 -11.28 24.43
N GLU A 167 -10.49 -11.32 24.55
CA GLU A 167 -9.74 -10.48 25.48
C GLU A 167 -9.44 -9.09 24.88
N PHE A 168 -9.64 -8.92 23.56
CA PHE A 168 -9.37 -7.70 22.81
C PHE A 168 -10.67 -7.00 22.41
N THR A 169 -11.33 -6.39 23.39
CA THR A 169 -12.60 -5.69 23.19
C THR A 169 -12.43 -4.29 22.63
N ASN A 170 -13.49 -3.76 21.97
CA ASN A 170 -13.54 -2.39 21.42
C ASN A 170 -12.47 -2.10 20.33
N ALA A 171 -11.96 -3.13 19.68
CA ALA A 171 -11.14 -2.94 18.50
C ALA A 171 -11.97 -2.34 17.36
N ILE A 172 -11.36 -1.46 16.55
CA ILE A 172 -11.98 -0.94 15.32
C ILE A 172 -12.15 -2.09 14.33
N TYR A 173 -11.10 -2.90 14.19
CA TYR A 173 -11.14 -4.16 13.46
C TYR A 173 -10.61 -5.28 14.32
N GLN A 174 -11.35 -6.38 14.33
CA GLN A 174 -10.91 -7.66 14.87
C GLN A 174 -11.03 -8.70 13.76
N ILE A 175 -9.91 -9.30 13.39
CA ILE A 175 -9.77 -10.06 12.17
C ILE A 175 -9.15 -11.39 12.50
N ASP A 176 -9.84 -12.48 12.12
CA ASP A 176 -9.33 -13.83 12.23
C ASP A 176 -8.54 -14.19 10.97
N ARG A 177 -7.27 -14.52 11.15
CA ARG A 177 -6.38 -14.96 10.08
C ARG A 177 -6.46 -16.47 9.88
N GLN A 178 -6.11 -16.94 8.69
CA GLN A 178 -6.16 -18.38 8.39
C GLN A 178 -5.04 -19.17 9.07
N ASP A 179 -3.98 -18.51 9.49
CA ASP A 179 -2.85 -19.14 10.20
C ASP A 179 -3.15 -19.43 11.69
N GLY A 180 -4.39 -19.27 12.12
CA GLY A 180 -4.82 -19.50 13.52
C GLY A 180 -4.56 -18.32 14.46
N LEU A 181 -4.09 -17.21 13.92
CA LEU A 181 -3.91 -15.95 14.62
C LEU A 181 -5.10 -15.02 14.40
N SER A 182 -5.17 -13.98 15.20
CA SER A 182 -6.10 -12.86 15.03
C SER A 182 -5.35 -11.54 15.19
N GLU A 183 -5.86 -10.51 14.54
CA GLU A 183 -5.40 -9.14 14.69
C GLU A 183 -6.51 -8.30 15.33
N SER A 184 -6.15 -7.46 16.29
CA SER A 184 -7.06 -6.48 16.89
C SER A 184 -6.44 -5.10 16.78
N TRP A 185 -7.13 -4.19 16.07
CA TRP A 185 -6.61 -2.88 15.71
C TRP A 185 -7.40 -1.76 16.39
N TYR A 186 -6.68 -0.76 16.90
CA TYR A 186 -7.19 0.37 17.65
C TYR A 186 -6.63 1.68 17.11
N SER A 187 -7.40 2.78 17.23
CA SER A 187 -6.88 4.13 17.03
C SER A 187 -6.29 4.69 18.32
N GLY A 188 -5.29 5.54 18.17
CA GLY A 188 -4.58 6.14 19.28
C GLY A 188 -3.67 5.16 20.02
N ASN A 189 -3.17 5.63 21.16
CA ASN A 189 -2.25 4.86 22.00
C ASN A 189 -3.05 3.94 22.95
N HIS A 190 -3.49 2.80 22.43
CA HIS A 190 -4.20 1.79 23.21
C HIS A 190 -3.20 0.86 23.90
N MET A 191 -3.30 0.75 25.21
CA MET A 191 -2.44 -0.14 26.02
C MET A 191 -3.22 -1.40 26.39
N THR A 192 -2.73 -2.58 26.01
CA THR A 192 -3.26 -3.85 26.53
C THR A 192 -2.42 -4.31 27.73
N THR A 193 -3.08 -4.85 28.74
CA THR A 193 -2.44 -5.56 29.85
C THR A 193 -2.21 -7.03 29.54
N ASN A 194 -2.69 -7.49 28.39
CA ASN A 194 -2.56 -8.89 27.98
C ASN A 194 -1.11 -9.21 27.60
N ARG A 195 -0.50 -10.14 28.32
CA ARG A 195 0.89 -10.57 28.12
C ARG A 195 1.05 -11.64 27.03
N LYS A 196 -0.04 -12.08 26.42
CA LYS A 196 -0.04 -13.15 25.43
C LYS A 196 -0.06 -12.63 23.99
N VAL A 197 0.31 -11.36 23.79
CA VAL A 197 0.47 -10.77 22.46
C VAL A 197 1.71 -11.35 21.80
N ILE A 198 1.57 -11.80 20.55
CA ILE A 198 2.66 -12.34 19.74
C ILE A 198 3.45 -11.20 19.10
N GLU A 199 2.74 -10.20 18.56
CA GLU A 199 3.33 -9.05 17.91
C GLU A 199 2.54 -7.78 18.25
N ILE A 200 3.25 -6.66 18.38
CA ILE A 200 2.65 -5.33 18.54
C ILE A 200 3.12 -4.48 17.37
N ILE A 201 2.18 -3.92 16.63
CA ILE A 201 2.43 -3.07 15.48
C ILE A 201 2.00 -1.65 15.86
N SER A 202 2.95 -0.72 15.95
CA SER A 202 2.67 0.71 16.15
C SER A 202 2.91 1.44 14.84
N THR A 203 1.92 2.22 14.38
CA THR A 203 1.96 2.85 13.07
C THR A 203 1.09 4.10 13.01
N MET A 204 1.14 4.78 11.87
CA MET A 204 0.26 5.90 11.53
C MET A 204 -0.72 5.46 10.44
N LEU A 205 -2.00 5.41 10.74
CA LEU A 205 -3.05 5.04 9.79
C LEU A 205 -4.00 6.20 9.51
N PRO A 206 -4.74 6.18 8.38
CA PRO A 206 -5.75 7.19 8.10
C PRO A 206 -6.75 7.36 9.23
N ILE A 207 -7.18 8.60 9.51
CA ILE A 207 -8.27 8.88 10.45
C ILE A 207 -9.57 8.23 9.96
N ASN A 208 -9.79 8.21 8.65
CA ASN A 208 -10.88 7.46 8.06
C ASN A 208 -10.61 5.96 8.11
N HIS A 209 -11.25 5.26 9.02
CA HIS A 209 -11.05 3.84 9.25
C HIS A 209 -11.44 2.96 8.05
N SER A 210 -12.31 3.40 7.14
CA SER A 210 -12.61 2.62 5.93
C SER A 210 -11.36 2.38 5.08
N LEU A 211 -10.41 3.33 5.10
CA LEU A 211 -9.12 3.21 4.41
C LEU A 211 -8.14 2.23 5.10
N TRP A 212 -8.53 1.57 6.18
CA TRP A 212 -7.75 0.47 6.74
C TRP A 212 -8.02 -0.84 5.99
N ASP A 213 -9.11 -0.92 5.26
CA ASP A 213 -9.45 -2.03 4.38
C ASP A 213 -8.64 -1.97 3.06
N CYS A 214 -8.11 -3.14 2.66
CA CYS A 214 -7.32 -3.28 1.44
C CYS A 214 -8.11 -2.97 0.17
N SER A 215 -9.39 -3.35 0.13
CA SER A 215 -10.26 -3.10 -1.03
C SER A 215 -10.54 -1.60 -1.19
N GLU A 216 -10.85 -0.90 -0.13
CA GLU A 216 -11.10 0.55 -0.15
C GLU A 216 -9.86 1.34 -0.57
N ARG A 217 -8.67 0.96 -0.10
CA ARG A 217 -7.42 1.60 -0.54
C ARG A 217 -7.15 1.39 -2.01
N PHE A 218 -7.38 0.17 -2.51
CA PHE A 218 -7.23 -0.12 -3.94
C PHE A 218 -8.22 0.71 -4.78
N GLN A 219 -9.50 0.74 -4.39
CA GLN A 219 -10.54 1.55 -5.06
C GLN A 219 -10.21 3.05 -5.01
N THR A 220 -9.68 3.54 -3.88
CA THR A 220 -9.21 4.92 -3.75
C THR A 220 -8.13 5.23 -4.80
N GLY A 221 -7.21 4.31 -5.05
CA GLY A 221 -6.22 4.46 -6.10
C GLY A 221 -6.81 4.50 -7.50
N MET A 222 -7.77 3.62 -7.80
CA MET A 222 -8.49 3.65 -9.09
C MET A 222 -9.19 4.99 -9.30
N LYS A 223 -9.84 5.51 -8.27
CA LYS A 223 -10.52 6.81 -8.31
C LYS A 223 -9.54 7.96 -8.48
N LEU A 224 -8.43 7.98 -7.71
CA LEU A 224 -7.38 8.99 -7.81
C LEU A 224 -6.86 9.12 -9.26
N TRP A 225 -6.70 8.00 -9.95
CA TRP A 225 -6.33 8.02 -11.36
C TRP A 225 -7.45 8.58 -12.25
N SER A 226 -8.68 8.21 -12.01
CA SER A 226 -9.82 8.65 -12.82
C SER A 226 -10.13 10.13 -12.68
N ASP A 227 -9.91 10.71 -11.50
CA ASP A 227 -10.21 12.10 -11.14
C ASP A 227 -9.12 13.11 -11.63
N ARG A 228 -8.03 12.62 -12.26
CA ARG A 228 -6.91 13.45 -12.74
C ARG A 228 -7.25 14.41 -13.89
N LYS A 229 -8.46 14.37 -14.41
CA LYS A 229 -8.93 15.11 -15.59
C LYS A 229 -9.24 16.57 -15.28
#